data_9471472b91cab2e474fed6959b340350
#
_entry.id   9471472b91cab2e474fed6959b340350
#
_cell.length_a   1.000
_cell.length_b   1.000
_cell.length_c   1.000
_cell.angle_alpha   90.00
_cell.angle_beta   90.00
_cell.angle_gamma   90.00
#
_symmetry.space_group_name_H-M   'P 1'
#
loop_
_entity.id
_entity.type
_entity.pdbx_description
1 polymer ?
#
loop_
_entity_poly.entity_id
_entity_poly.type
_entity_poly.pdbx_seq_one_letter_code
_entity_poly.pdbx_strand_id
1 'polypeptide(L)'
;MKITPYTIKDNEAALDIEEQCVQGESIVLKYRRPTFHARSQVYDKYRILCVKIENKLVGITAWAEKLVRLHGELIRAAYTYDLRVHPDYREKGVAIHLSREMFNDIGQDVDCIYTLIAGENKRALGLAQKIFGMKLNIPFTYAIIPIYKKFKQTENYFLTNIEDVHKQYLQTNNQTEFIPMFKRKNMVGHVSGIILTEENAGGCSLWTNENLLAEQVVSIPRSYQIQRFLSKLLHWFIKLPYIPGPADIIPSWFLYDMYAGSEKDFRILLVAVNNFAYEKERKYLYALLQNNDRLLTFIKRTGYKVFTFPYYFLGKGRITPLQTDKIYIDIRDL
;
A
#
# COMPACT_ATOMS: atom_id res chain seq x y z
N MET A 1 22.38 7.14 21.98
CA MET A 1 21.05 6.86 21.41
C MET A 1 20.31 5.93 22.35
N LYS A 2 19.10 6.31 22.77
CA LYS A 2 18.26 5.47 23.63
C LYS A 2 17.05 4.99 22.81
N ILE A 3 16.79 3.68 22.78
CA ILE A 3 15.59 3.11 22.16
C ILE A 3 14.51 2.95 23.23
N THR A 4 13.28 3.34 22.90
CA THR A 4 12.11 3.18 23.78
C THR A 4 10.90 2.78 22.94
N PRO A 5 9.94 2.04 23.52
CA PRO A 5 8.63 1.92 22.90
C PRO A 5 7.98 3.30 22.71
N TYR A 6 7.22 3.44 21.63
CA TYR A 6 6.40 4.62 21.39
C TYR A 6 5.32 4.75 22.46
N THR A 7 5.07 5.99 22.90
CA THR A 7 3.96 6.35 23.76
C THR A 7 3.20 7.52 23.15
N ILE A 8 1.98 7.79 23.63
CA ILE A 8 1.19 8.93 23.13
C ILE A 8 1.89 10.27 23.34
N LYS A 9 2.81 10.37 24.30
CA LYS A 9 3.64 11.55 24.54
C LYS A 9 4.62 11.82 23.41
N ASP A 10 4.96 10.81 22.62
CA ASP A 10 5.88 10.90 21.49
C ASP A 10 5.14 11.30 20.20
N ASN A 11 3.79 11.40 20.23
CA ASN A 11 2.96 11.54 19.05
C ASN A 11 3.29 12.79 18.21
N GLU A 12 3.36 13.95 18.82
CA GLU A 12 3.65 15.21 18.12
C GLU A 12 5.02 15.16 17.45
N ALA A 13 6.05 14.75 18.18
CA ALA A 13 7.40 14.63 17.64
C ALA A 13 7.50 13.57 16.52
N ALA A 14 6.71 12.50 16.59
CA ALA A 14 6.65 11.49 15.55
C ALA A 14 5.97 12.02 14.27
N LEU A 15 4.90 12.78 14.41
CA LEU A 15 4.23 13.46 13.30
C LEU A 15 5.13 14.53 12.67
N ASP A 16 5.87 15.29 13.46
CA ASP A 16 6.85 16.26 12.97
C ASP A 16 7.94 15.60 12.12
N ILE A 17 8.48 14.44 12.54
CA ILE A 17 9.43 13.67 11.74
C ILE A 17 8.78 13.21 10.44
N GLU A 18 7.52 12.77 10.48
CA GLU A 18 6.79 12.33 9.30
C GLU A 18 6.60 13.47 8.30
N GLU A 19 6.19 14.66 8.77
CA GLU A 19 6.02 15.83 7.90
C GLU A 19 7.30 16.24 7.18
N GLN A 20 8.46 16.00 7.79
CA GLN A 20 9.76 16.26 7.18
C GLN A 20 10.27 15.11 6.27
N CYS A 21 9.60 13.96 6.28
CA CYS A 21 9.94 12.78 5.49
C CYS A 21 9.02 12.66 4.27
N VAL A 22 8.99 13.68 3.42
CA VAL A 22 8.22 13.68 2.17
C VAL A 22 8.69 12.59 1.21
N GLN A 23 7.79 12.15 0.32
CA GLN A 23 8.02 11.10 -0.66
C GLN A 23 7.73 11.60 -2.08
N GLY A 24 8.36 10.95 -3.07
CA GLY A 24 8.21 11.27 -4.49
C GLY A 24 9.18 12.34 -4.99
N GLU A 25 9.58 12.22 -6.25
CA GLU A 25 10.51 13.15 -6.91
C GLU A 25 9.75 14.24 -7.70
N SER A 26 8.72 13.85 -8.44
CA SER A 26 7.94 14.76 -9.30
C SER A 26 6.73 15.33 -8.56
N ILE A 27 5.86 14.48 -8.07
CA ILE A 27 4.77 14.87 -7.17
C ILE A 27 5.24 14.54 -5.77
N VAL A 28 5.42 15.57 -4.95
CA VAL A 28 5.87 15.40 -3.59
C VAL A 28 4.67 15.23 -2.67
N LEU A 29 4.64 14.13 -1.96
CA LEU A 29 3.56 13.75 -1.06
C LEU A 29 4.06 13.72 0.38
N LYS A 30 3.16 14.01 1.32
CA LYS A 30 3.32 13.69 2.73
C LYS A 30 2.11 12.91 3.20
N TYR A 31 2.31 12.16 4.27
CA TYR A 31 1.20 11.49 4.93
C TYR A 31 0.58 12.39 6.00
N ARG A 32 -0.75 12.29 6.13
CA ARG A 32 -1.52 12.88 7.22
C ARG A 32 -2.27 11.79 7.94
N ARG A 33 -2.12 11.75 9.25
CA ARG A 33 -2.83 10.81 10.12
C ARG A 33 -3.18 11.49 11.45
N PRO A 34 -4.25 11.08 12.12
CA PRO A 34 -4.67 11.70 13.38
C PRO A 34 -3.64 11.48 14.49
N THR A 35 -2.99 10.31 14.48
CA THR A 35 -1.89 9.96 15.39
C THR A 35 -0.89 9.08 14.65
N PHE A 36 0.38 9.09 15.08
CA PHE A 36 1.41 8.29 14.42
C PHE A 36 1.06 6.79 14.39
N HIS A 37 0.42 6.27 15.42
CA HIS A 37 0.05 4.85 15.48
C HIS A 37 -1.24 4.50 14.71
N ALA A 38 -1.96 5.47 14.12
CA ALA A 38 -3.23 5.21 13.42
C ALA A 38 -3.11 4.12 12.34
N ARG A 39 -2.04 4.16 11.53
CA ARG A 39 -1.76 3.11 10.53
C ARG A 39 -1.61 1.72 11.18
N SER A 40 -0.99 1.65 12.33
CA SER A 40 -0.74 0.37 13.02
C SER A 40 -2.01 -0.29 13.54
N GLN A 41 -3.11 0.45 13.68
CA GLN A 41 -4.40 -0.06 14.17
C GLN A 41 -5.05 -1.10 13.24
N VAL A 42 -4.61 -1.20 11.98
CA VAL A 42 -5.08 -2.27 11.07
C VAL A 42 -4.51 -3.65 11.45
N TYR A 43 -3.51 -3.70 12.34
CA TYR A 43 -2.86 -4.94 12.76
C TYR A 43 -3.28 -5.33 14.18
N ASP A 44 -3.47 -6.63 14.41
CA ASP A 44 -3.82 -7.14 15.74
C ASP A 44 -2.68 -7.01 16.76
N LYS A 45 -1.45 -7.22 16.31
CA LYS A 45 -0.23 -7.13 17.13
C LYS A 45 0.81 -6.32 16.37
N TYR A 46 1.24 -5.23 16.97
CA TYR A 46 2.26 -4.35 16.42
C TYR A 46 3.10 -3.72 17.51
N ARG A 47 4.27 -3.22 17.13
CA ARG A 47 5.18 -2.45 17.97
C ARG A 47 5.68 -1.24 17.19
N ILE A 48 5.85 -0.14 17.90
CA ILE A 48 6.48 1.07 17.37
C ILE A 48 7.64 1.39 18.29
N LEU A 49 8.84 1.57 17.72
CA LEU A 49 10.07 1.88 18.44
C LEU A 49 10.55 3.27 18.08
N CYS A 50 11.02 4.00 19.08
CA CYS A 50 11.51 5.37 19.00
C CYS A 50 12.97 5.44 19.39
N VAL A 51 13.78 6.21 18.63
CA VAL A 51 15.14 6.60 19.03
C VAL A 51 15.15 8.02 19.57
N LYS A 52 15.72 8.20 20.75
CA LYS A 52 15.93 9.52 21.37
C LYS A 52 17.41 9.81 21.57
N ILE A 53 17.81 11.06 21.25
CA ILE A 53 19.11 11.64 21.54
C ILE A 53 18.83 12.89 22.38
N GLU A 54 19.43 12.99 23.58
CA GLU A 54 19.20 14.11 24.50
C GLU A 54 17.69 14.40 24.73
N ASN A 55 16.93 13.34 24.90
CA ASN A 55 15.45 13.35 25.02
C ASN A 55 14.66 13.82 23.78
N LYS A 56 15.32 14.23 22.68
CA LYS A 56 14.67 14.56 21.42
C LYS A 56 14.43 13.28 20.61
N LEU A 57 13.20 13.07 20.14
CA LEU A 57 12.88 12.00 19.20
C LEU A 57 13.54 12.30 17.84
N VAL A 58 14.35 11.36 17.32
CA VAL A 58 15.10 11.55 16.08
C VAL A 58 14.87 10.45 15.04
N GLY A 59 14.22 9.37 15.44
CA GLY A 59 13.87 8.29 14.53
C GLY A 59 12.78 7.40 15.10
N ILE A 60 12.05 6.74 14.20
CA ILE A 60 10.93 5.88 14.53
C ILE A 60 10.81 4.75 13.49
N THR A 61 10.37 3.58 13.91
CA THR A 61 10.04 2.44 13.05
C THR A 61 8.92 1.64 13.66
N ALA A 62 8.24 0.85 12.84
CA ALA A 62 7.18 -0.03 13.29
C ALA A 62 7.31 -1.42 12.67
N TRP A 63 6.77 -2.42 13.35
CA TRP A 63 6.53 -3.74 12.81
C TRP A 63 5.21 -4.30 13.31
N ALA A 64 4.63 -5.22 12.54
CA ALA A 64 3.41 -5.92 12.89
C ALA A 64 3.56 -7.41 12.65
N GLU A 65 2.99 -8.22 13.53
CA GLU A 65 2.86 -9.67 13.33
C GLU A 65 1.67 -9.94 12.41
N LYS A 66 1.88 -10.81 11.43
CA LYS A 66 0.84 -11.27 10.51
C LYS A 66 0.87 -12.79 10.41
N LEU A 67 -0.29 -13.40 10.27
CA LEU A 67 -0.38 -14.77 9.77
C LEU A 67 -0.33 -14.71 8.24
N VAL A 68 0.52 -15.54 7.65
CA VAL A 68 0.62 -15.70 6.20
C VAL A 68 0.51 -17.17 5.84
N ARG A 69 -0.11 -17.49 4.72
CA ARG A 69 -0.05 -18.83 4.14
C ARG A 69 1.14 -18.88 3.19
N LEU A 70 2.11 -19.71 3.50
CA LEU A 70 3.31 -19.96 2.72
C LEU A 70 3.28 -21.41 2.23
N HIS A 71 3.21 -21.65 0.92
CA HIS A 71 3.09 -22.98 0.31
C HIS A 71 1.99 -23.84 0.96
N GLY A 72 0.86 -23.23 1.31
CA GLY A 72 -0.26 -23.89 1.97
C GLY A 72 -0.19 -23.98 3.49
N GLU A 73 0.97 -23.75 4.10
CA GLU A 73 1.20 -23.76 5.54
C GLU A 73 0.97 -22.37 6.15
N LEU A 74 0.32 -22.31 7.32
CA LEU A 74 0.18 -21.08 8.09
C LEU A 74 1.43 -20.84 8.93
N ILE A 75 2.09 -19.71 8.70
CA ILE A 75 3.28 -19.27 9.41
C ILE A 75 3.10 -17.87 10.00
N ARG A 76 3.93 -17.52 10.98
CA ARG A 76 4.00 -16.17 11.53
C ARG A 76 5.05 -15.35 10.81
N ALA A 77 4.65 -14.17 10.33
CA ALA A 77 5.51 -13.21 9.66
C ALA A 77 5.56 -11.89 10.42
N ALA A 78 6.71 -11.21 10.39
CA ALA A 78 6.81 -9.83 10.80
C ALA A 78 6.86 -8.94 9.55
N TYR A 79 5.91 -8.03 9.43
CA TYR A 79 5.92 -6.95 8.46
C TYR A 79 6.54 -5.70 9.08
N THR A 80 7.58 -5.14 8.45
CA THR A 80 8.29 -3.95 8.94
C THR A 80 7.97 -2.73 8.07
N TYR A 81 7.66 -1.59 8.72
CA TYR A 81 7.19 -0.38 8.05
C TYR A 81 7.54 0.89 8.83
N ASP A 82 7.25 2.05 8.24
CA ASP A 82 7.41 3.39 8.86
C ASP A 82 8.81 3.69 9.43
N LEU A 83 9.89 3.16 8.81
CA LEU A 83 11.24 3.57 9.18
C LEU A 83 11.48 5.02 8.74
N ARG A 84 11.56 5.93 9.70
CA ARG A 84 11.77 7.36 9.47
C ARG A 84 12.87 7.89 10.38
N VAL A 85 13.71 8.77 9.82
CA VAL A 85 14.76 9.45 10.56
C VAL A 85 14.68 10.94 10.24
N HIS A 86 14.66 11.75 11.28
CA HIS A 86 14.70 13.20 11.17
C HIS A 86 15.84 13.65 10.25
N PRO A 87 15.63 14.57 9.30
CA PRO A 87 16.64 14.96 8.30
C PRO A 87 18.03 15.27 8.88
N ASP A 88 18.09 16.04 9.95
CA ASP A 88 19.36 16.44 10.60
C ASP A 88 20.14 15.29 11.25
N TYR A 89 19.50 14.14 11.42
CA TYR A 89 20.09 12.94 12.03
C TYR A 89 20.31 11.80 11.04
N ARG A 90 20.08 12.04 9.76
CA ARG A 90 20.40 11.09 8.69
C ARG A 90 21.91 10.91 8.58
N GLU A 91 22.31 9.74 8.07
CA GLU A 91 23.73 9.37 7.86
C GLU A 91 24.54 9.24 9.17
N LYS A 92 23.93 9.41 10.33
CA LYS A 92 24.53 9.26 11.66
C LYS A 92 24.29 7.87 12.30
N GLY A 93 23.92 6.87 11.49
CA GLY A 93 23.70 5.48 11.95
C GLY A 93 22.34 5.24 12.64
N VAL A 94 21.48 6.25 12.79
CA VAL A 94 20.19 6.14 13.49
C VAL A 94 19.30 5.05 12.90
N ALA A 95 19.15 5.01 11.56
CA ALA A 95 18.33 3.98 10.90
C ALA A 95 18.86 2.57 11.15
N ILE A 96 20.19 2.39 11.12
CA ILE A 96 20.83 1.09 11.34
C ILE A 96 20.59 0.63 12.78
N HIS A 97 20.80 1.51 13.75
CA HIS A 97 20.61 1.20 15.17
C HIS A 97 19.15 0.84 15.46
N LEU A 98 18.21 1.69 14.99
CA LEU A 98 16.79 1.49 15.18
C LEU A 98 16.29 0.17 14.55
N SER A 99 16.75 -0.14 13.34
CA SER A 99 16.37 -1.39 12.69
C SER A 99 16.98 -2.62 13.36
N ARG A 100 18.20 -2.55 13.88
CA ARG A 100 18.79 -3.67 14.66
C ARG A 100 17.94 -3.96 15.89
N GLU A 101 17.57 -2.93 16.65
CA GLU A 101 16.70 -3.10 17.79
C GLU A 101 15.30 -3.61 17.42
N MET A 102 14.76 -3.17 16.28
CA MET A 102 13.51 -3.72 15.76
C MET A 102 13.63 -5.23 15.47
N PHE A 103 14.73 -5.68 14.85
CA PHE A 103 14.96 -7.10 14.62
C PHE A 103 15.14 -7.88 15.91
N ASN A 104 15.79 -7.30 16.93
CA ASN A 104 15.89 -7.89 18.25
C ASN A 104 14.52 -8.00 18.94
N ASP A 105 13.68 -6.96 18.82
CA ASP A 105 12.32 -6.94 19.39
C ASP A 105 11.38 -7.93 18.70
N ILE A 106 11.50 -8.13 17.37
CA ILE A 106 10.80 -9.17 16.64
C ILE A 106 11.19 -10.56 17.17
N GLY A 107 12.45 -10.74 17.52
CA GLY A 107 12.96 -12.00 18.06
C GLY A 107 12.98 -13.16 17.06
N GLN A 108 12.97 -14.37 17.60
CA GLN A 108 12.96 -15.63 16.84
C GLN A 108 11.56 -16.24 16.71
N ASP A 109 10.53 -15.57 17.23
CA ASP A 109 9.17 -16.10 17.29
C ASP A 109 8.42 -16.01 15.95
N VAL A 110 9.05 -15.49 14.90
CA VAL A 110 8.47 -15.41 13.56
C VAL A 110 9.30 -16.22 12.55
N ASP A 111 8.60 -16.85 11.63
CA ASP A 111 9.21 -17.68 10.58
C ASP A 111 9.90 -16.85 9.50
N CYS A 112 9.44 -15.62 9.28
CA CYS A 112 9.99 -14.72 8.28
C CYS A 112 9.75 -13.24 8.62
N ILE A 113 10.56 -12.39 8.00
CA ILE A 113 10.43 -10.92 8.08
C ILE A 113 10.38 -10.38 6.66
N TYR A 114 9.45 -9.46 6.40
CA TYR A 114 9.35 -8.79 5.10
C TYR A 114 9.02 -7.31 5.22
N THR A 115 9.26 -6.59 4.12
CA THR A 115 8.93 -5.18 3.96
C THR A 115 8.59 -4.87 2.51
N LEU A 116 7.86 -3.77 2.29
CA LEU A 116 7.59 -3.19 0.98
C LEU A 116 8.29 -1.84 0.86
N ILE A 117 9.06 -1.66 -0.20
CA ILE A 117 9.84 -0.45 -0.41
C ILE A 117 9.59 0.09 -1.81
N ALA A 118 9.24 1.38 -1.92
CA ALA A 118 9.15 2.07 -3.19
C ALA A 118 10.49 2.05 -3.93
N GLY A 119 10.45 1.78 -5.23
CA GLY A 119 11.67 1.64 -6.04
C GLY A 119 12.54 2.88 -6.13
N GLU A 120 11.98 4.05 -5.90
CA GLU A 120 12.70 5.33 -5.82
C GLU A 120 13.50 5.46 -4.52
N ASN A 121 13.12 4.76 -3.43
CA ASN A 121 13.78 4.83 -2.14
C ASN A 121 15.05 3.94 -2.10
N LYS A 122 16.08 4.34 -2.86
CA LYS A 122 17.36 3.61 -2.97
C LYS A 122 18.08 3.44 -1.62
N ARG A 123 17.89 4.40 -0.69
CA ARG A 123 18.48 4.32 0.66
C ARG A 123 17.87 3.19 1.46
N ALA A 124 16.54 3.10 1.50
CA ALA A 124 15.84 2.02 2.20
C ALA A 124 16.13 0.65 1.56
N LEU A 125 16.14 0.56 0.22
CA LEU A 125 16.52 -0.66 -0.51
C LEU A 125 17.93 -1.11 -0.14
N GLY A 126 18.90 -0.19 -0.17
CA GLY A 126 20.30 -0.49 0.20
C GLY A 126 20.42 -0.93 1.66
N LEU A 127 19.70 -0.30 2.58
CA LEU A 127 19.68 -0.66 3.99
C LEU A 127 19.12 -2.09 4.19
N ALA A 128 17.97 -2.38 3.61
CA ALA A 128 17.31 -3.69 3.72
C ALA A 128 18.19 -4.82 3.16
N GLN A 129 18.75 -4.63 1.97
CA GLN A 129 19.54 -5.66 1.29
C GLN A 129 20.93 -5.83 1.87
N LYS A 130 21.72 -4.72 1.99
CA LYS A 130 23.14 -4.79 2.33
C LYS A 130 23.39 -4.91 3.84
N ILE A 131 22.57 -4.28 4.66
CA ILE A 131 22.78 -4.24 6.11
C ILE A 131 21.99 -5.33 6.81
N PHE A 132 20.73 -5.57 6.40
CA PHE A 132 19.84 -6.53 7.08
C PHE A 132 19.69 -7.86 6.37
N GLY A 133 20.36 -8.04 5.23
CA GLY A 133 20.43 -9.33 4.53
C GLY A 133 19.08 -9.82 4.03
N MET A 134 18.18 -8.91 3.66
CA MET A 134 16.93 -9.27 3.00
C MET A 134 17.22 -9.68 1.55
N LYS A 135 17.45 -10.99 1.35
CA LYS A 135 17.90 -11.54 0.05
C LYS A 135 16.77 -11.69 -0.95
N LEU A 136 15.55 -12.00 -0.49
CA LEU A 136 14.40 -12.06 -1.35
C LEU A 136 14.08 -10.65 -1.86
N ASN A 137 13.94 -10.51 -3.18
CA ASN A 137 13.66 -9.23 -3.84
C ASN A 137 12.74 -9.46 -5.03
N ILE A 138 11.45 -9.24 -4.83
CA ILE A 138 10.43 -9.48 -5.85
C ILE A 138 9.80 -8.14 -6.27
N PRO A 139 9.81 -7.84 -7.58
CA PRO A 139 9.27 -6.60 -8.09
C PRO A 139 7.74 -6.63 -8.17
N PHE A 140 7.15 -5.55 -7.71
CA PHE A 140 5.73 -5.22 -7.80
C PHE A 140 5.51 -3.92 -8.56
N THR A 141 4.33 -3.76 -9.11
CA THR A 141 3.87 -2.52 -9.71
C THR A 141 2.71 -1.96 -8.89
N TYR A 142 2.90 -0.74 -8.40
CA TYR A 142 1.83 0.09 -7.85
C TYR A 142 1.17 0.82 -9.00
N ALA A 143 -0.06 0.47 -9.30
CA ALA A 143 -0.83 1.03 -10.40
C ALA A 143 -1.84 2.05 -9.88
N ILE A 144 -1.84 3.25 -10.47
CA ILE A 144 -2.76 4.35 -10.19
C ILE A 144 -3.67 4.54 -11.39
N ILE A 145 -4.96 4.32 -11.21
CA ILE A 145 -6.00 4.42 -12.24
C ILE A 145 -6.87 5.64 -11.95
N PRO A 146 -6.81 6.71 -12.77
CA PRO A 146 -7.63 7.90 -12.57
C PRO A 146 -9.10 7.64 -12.91
N ILE A 147 -9.99 8.15 -12.07
CA ILE A 147 -11.44 8.10 -12.24
C ILE A 147 -11.93 9.49 -12.65
N TYR A 148 -12.53 9.62 -13.83
CA TYR A 148 -12.98 10.94 -14.34
C TYR A 148 -14.28 10.88 -15.14
N LYS A 149 -14.78 9.67 -15.46
CA LYS A 149 -16.05 9.47 -16.15
C LYS A 149 -16.66 8.13 -15.80
N LYS A 150 -17.96 8.00 -15.99
CA LYS A 150 -18.64 6.71 -16.01
C LYS A 150 -18.45 6.03 -17.36
N PHE A 151 -18.35 4.73 -17.34
CA PHE A 151 -18.37 3.90 -18.54
C PHE A 151 -19.71 3.19 -18.67
N LYS A 152 -20.08 2.81 -19.91
CA LYS A 152 -21.26 2.00 -20.14
C LYS A 152 -21.04 0.62 -19.47
N GLN A 153 -21.90 0.32 -18.53
CA GLN A 153 -21.88 -0.98 -17.84
C GLN A 153 -22.59 -2.01 -18.71
N THR A 154 -22.00 -3.16 -18.92
CA THR A 154 -22.52 -4.24 -19.76
C THR A 154 -23.10 -5.38 -18.93
N GLU A 155 -22.68 -5.53 -17.68
CA GLU A 155 -23.12 -6.60 -16.78
C GLU A 155 -23.40 -6.06 -15.39
N ASN A 156 -24.22 -6.79 -14.63
CA ASN A 156 -24.56 -6.45 -13.27
C ASN A 156 -23.46 -6.91 -12.29
N TYR A 157 -23.37 -6.21 -11.20
CA TYR A 157 -22.58 -6.61 -10.04
C TYR A 157 -23.39 -6.42 -8.77
N PHE A 158 -22.97 -7.05 -7.71
CA PHE A 158 -23.53 -6.81 -6.39
C PHE A 158 -22.45 -6.40 -5.39
N LEU A 159 -22.86 -5.57 -4.45
CA LEU A 159 -22.04 -5.21 -3.31
C LEU A 159 -22.17 -6.31 -2.25
N THR A 160 -21.03 -6.69 -1.69
CA THR A 160 -20.98 -7.74 -0.66
C THR A 160 -20.01 -7.36 0.44
N ASN A 161 -19.89 -8.18 1.46
CA ASN A 161 -18.84 -8.05 2.43
C ASN A 161 -17.49 -8.50 1.83
N ILE A 162 -16.42 -8.00 2.42
CA ILE A 162 -15.06 -8.30 1.94
C ILE A 162 -14.63 -9.75 2.23
N GLU A 163 -15.26 -10.40 3.20
CA GLU A 163 -14.93 -11.79 3.58
C GLU A 163 -15.36 -12.76 2.47
N ASP A 164 -16.49 -12.50 1.81
CA ASP A 164 -16.94 -13.29 0.66
C ASP A 164 -16.00 -13.14 -0.52
N VAL A 165 -15.56 -11.90 -0.79
CA VAL A 165 -14.55 -11.64 -1.84
C VAL A 165 -13.25 -12.36 -1.52
N HIS A 166 -12.75 -12.24 -0.29
CA HIS A 166 -11.51 -12.89 0.14
C HIS A 166 -11.59 -14.42 0.02
N LYS A 167 -12.72 -15.01 0.42
CA LYS A 167 -12.96 -16.45 0.27
C LYS A 167 -12.88 -16.88 -1.19
N GLN A 168 -13.54 -16.17 -2.10
CA GLN A 168 -13.49 -16.46 -3.53
C GLN A 168 -12.10 -16.22 -4.12
N TYR A 169 -11.43 -15.13 -3.68
CA TYR A 169 -10.03 -14.87 -4.06
C TYR A 169 -9.11 -16.04 -3.72
N LEU A 170 -9.23 -16.59 -2.50
CA LEU A 170 -8.41 -17.73 -2.05
C LEU A 170 -8.71 -19.00 -2.86
N GLN A 171 -9.97 -19.23 -3.23
CA GLN A 171 -10.37 -20.38 -4.07
C GLN A 171 -9.80 -20.27 -5.48
N THR A 172 -9.89 -19.07 -6.08
CA THR A 172 -9.40 -18.82 -7.45
C THR A 172 -7.88 -18.81 -7.51
N ASN A 173 -7.20 -18.38 -6.44
CA ASN A 173 -5.74 -18.22 -6.37
C ASN A 173 -5.11 -19.23 -5.39
N ASN A 174 -5.59 -20.47 -5.37
CA ASN A 174 -5.11 -21.53 -4.47
C ASN A 174 -3.62 -21.88 -4.64
N GLN A 175 -3.04 -21.58 -5.81
CA GLN A 175 -1.62 -21.81 -6.11
C GLN A 175 -0.72 -20.66 -5.69
N THR A 176 -1.24 -19.60 -5.06
CA THR A 176 -0.41 -18.49 -4.57
C THR A 176 0.45 -18.97 -3.41
N GLU A 177 1.76 -18.78 -3.54
CA GLU A 177 2.75 -19.31 -2.60
C GLU A 177 2.79 -18.54 -1.27
N PHE A 178 2.55 -17.22 -1.34
CA PHE A 178 2.55 -16.35 -0.17
C PHE A 178 1.30 -15.47 -0.17
N ILE A 179 0.47 -15.60 0.86
CA ILE A 179 -0.77 -14.83 1.03
C ILE A 179 -0.91 -14.39 2.50
N PRO A 180 -0.93 -13.09 2.80
CA PRO A 180 -1.35 -12.61 4.11
C PRO A 180 -2.80 -13.00 4.40
N MET A 181 -3.05 -13.59 5.59
CA MET A 181 -4.38 -14.05 5.96
C MET A 181 -5.22 -12.90 6.51
N PHE A 182 -6.43 -12.77 5.98
CA PHE A 182 -7.39 -11.78 6.44
C PHE A 182 -7.91 -12.10 7.85
N LYS A 183 -8.08 -11.07 8.69
CA LYS A 183 -8.72 -11.18 9.99
C LYS A 183 -9.81 -10.12 10.14
N ARG A 184 -10.97 -10.53 10.70
CA ARG A 184 -12.12 -9.63 10.93
C ARG A 184 -11.80 -8.38 11.75
N LYS A 185 -10.87 -8.49 12.69
CA LYS A 185 -10.46 -7.34 13.53
C LYS A 185 -9.89 -6.18 12.73
N ASN A 186 -9.42 -6.43 11.51
CA ASN A 186 -8.75 -5.46 10.66
C ASN A 186 -9.72 -4.79 9.68
N MET A 187 -10.93 -4.48 10.13
CA MET A 187 -11.99 -3.87 9.29
C MET A 187 -11.85 -2.36 9.09
N VAL A 188 -10.85 -1.74 9.70
CA VAL A 188 -10.64 -0.27 9.59
C VAL A 188 -10.34 0.12 8.14
N GLY A 189 -11.09 1.09 7.62
CA GLY A 189 -10.94 1.58 6.25
C GLY A 189 -11.61 0.72 5.17
N HIS A 190 -12.24 -0.40 5.51
CA HIS A 190 -12.98 -1.19 4.52
C HIS A 190 -14.20 -0.44 4.00
N VAL A 191 -14.41 -0.50 2.68
CA VAL A 191 -15.52 0.17 2.00
C VAL A 191 -16.58 -0.87 1.61
N SER A 192 -16.23 -1.81 0.74
CA SER A 192 -17.15 -2.85 0.23
C SER A 192 -16.38 -3.92 -0.54
N GLY A 193 -17.00 -5.09 -0.72
CA GLY A 193 -16.67 -6.03 -1.77
C GLY A 193 -17.53 -5.80 -3.01
N ILE A 194 -16.98 -6.08 -4.18
CA ILE A 194 -17.69 -6.10 -5.46
C ILE A 194 -17.48 -7.48 -6.08
N ILE A 195 -18.57 -8.13 -6.47
CA ILE A 195 -18.57 -9.41 -7.19
C ILE A 195 -19.45 -9.27 -8.43
N LEU A 196 -18.98 -9.78 -9.57
CA LEU A 196 -19.79 -9.88 -10.80
C LEU A 196 -20.88 -10.95 -10.63
N THR A 197 -22.02 -10.73 -11.27
CA THR A 197 -23.19 -11.63 -11.11
C THR A 197 -23.02 -12.98 -11.78
N GLU A 198 -22.18 -13.09 -12.80
CA GLU A 198 -21.82 -14.37 -13.37
C GLU A 198 -20.94 -15.16 -12.38
N GLU A 199 -21.23 -16.42 -12.18
CA GLU A 199 -20.58 -17.27 -11.20
C GLU A 199 -19.05 -17.33 -11.44
N ASN A 200 -18.27 -16.95 -10.44
CA ASN A 200 -16.80 -16.90 -10.47
C ASN A 200 -16.15 -15.97 -11.53
N ALA A 201 -16.92 -15.09 -12.16
CA ALA A 201 -16.40 -14.22 -13.20
C ALA A 201 -15.33 -13.23 -12.69
N GLY A 202 -15.51 -12.68 -11.49
CA GLY A 202 -14.53 -11.77 -10.91
C GLY A 202 -15.04 -11.01 -9.71
N GLY A 203 -14.09 -10.50 -8.92
CA GLY A 203 -14.38 -9.66 -7.77
C GLY A 203 -13.15 -8.92 -7.25
N CYS A 204 -13.40 -7.97 -6.38
CA CYS A 204 -12.38 -7.25 -5.63
C CYS A 204 -12.94 -6.65 -4.34
N SER A 205 -12.06 -6.39 -3.39
CA SER A 205 -12.34 -5.62 -2.18
C SER A 205 -11.83 -4.20 -2.32
N LEU A 206 -12.56 -3.26 -1.70
CA LEU A 206 -12.27 -1.83 -1.68
C LEU A 206 -11.90 -1.38 -0.28
N TRP A 207 -10.84 -0.59 -0.17
CA TRP A 207 -10.35 -0.03 1.08
C TRP A 207 -9.97 1.45 0.92
N THR A 208 -10.07 2.23 2.00
CA THR A 208 -9.59 3.61 2.07
C THR A 208 -8.66 3.81 3.26
N ASN A 209 -7.63 4.62 3.08
CA ASN A 209 -6.71 5.01 4.15
C ASN A 209 -6.97 6.42 4.70
N GLU A 210 -8.02 7.11 4.26
CA GLU A 210 -8.26 8.52 4.57
C GLU A 210 -8.19 8.88 6.06
N ASN A 211 -8.67 7.97 6.92
CA ASN A 211 -8.64 8.17 8.38
C ASN A 211 -7.42 7.56 9.07
N LEU A 212 -6.54 6.90 8.33
CA LEU A 212 -5.38 6.19 8.86
C LEU A 212 -4.07 6.83 8.41
N LEU A 213 -3.95 7.12 7.11
CA LEU A 213 -2.73 7.58 6.47
C LEU A 213 -3.07 8.27 5.14
N ALA A 214 -3.75 9.41 5.19
CA ALA A 214 -4.14 10.15 3.99
C ALA A 214 -2.93 10.73 3.26
N GLU A 215 -2.90 10.61 1.94
CA GLU A 215 -1.87 11.24 1.10
C GLU A 215 -2.23 12.70 0.82
N GLN A 216 -1.35 13.61 1.21
CA GLN A 216 -1.48 15.04 0.92
C GLN A 216 -0.37 15.49 -0.01
N VAL A 217 -0.74 16.23 -1.06
CA VAL A 217 0.22 16.82 -1.99
C VAL A 217 0.94 17.99 -1.34
N VAL A 218 2.26 17.96 -1.33
CA VAL A 218 3.12 19.08 -0.88
C VAL A 218 3.45 19.99 -2.05
N SER A 219 3.92 19.42 -3.16
CA SER A 219 4.23 20.18 -4.37
C SER A 219 4.06 19.34 -5.63
N ILE A 220 3.83 20.04 -6.73
CA ILE A 220 3.76 19.46 -8.08
C ILE A 220 4.63 20.28 -9.05
N PRO A 221 5.20 19.67 -10.11
CA PRO A 221 5.95 20.37 -11.14
C PRO A 221 5.13 21.48 -11.83
N ARG A 222 5.80 22.50 -12.35
CA ARG A 222 5.13 23.58 -13.10
C ARG A 222 4.28 23.08 -14.27
N SER A 223 4.74 22.06 -14.98
CA SER A 223 3.98 21.44 -16.08
C SER A 223 2.65 20.86 -15.59
N TYR A 224 2.61 20.24 -14.40
CA TYR A 224 1.36 19.75 -13.81
C TYR A 224 0.46 20.89 -13.32
N GLN A 225 1.02 22.00 -12.84
CA GLN A 225 0.23 23.18 -12.48
C GLN A 225 -0.49 23.77 -13.71
N ILE A 226 0.21 23.87 -14.85
CA ILE A 226 -0.38 24.31 -16.12
C ILE A 226 -1.48 23.33 -16.58
N GLN A 227 -1.20 22.02 -16.55
CA GLN A 227 -2.20 21.01 -16.92
C GLN A 227 -3.42 21.06 -15.99
N ARG A 228 -3.23 21.28 -14.69
CA ARG A 228 -4.32 21.45 -13.71
C ARG A 228 -5.17 22.68 -14.06
N PHE A 229 -4.54 23.80 -14.38
CA PHE A 229 -5.25 25.01 -14.79
C PHE A 229 -6.06 24.78 -16.07
N LEU A 230 -5.45 24.21 -17.10
CA LEU A 230 -6.12 23.88 -18.37
C LEU A 230 -7.24 22.86 -18.15
N SER A 231 -7.03 21.85 -17.32
CA SER A 231 -8.06 20.86 -16.98
C SER A 231 -9.29 21.50 -16.33
N LYS A 232 -9.10 22.51 -15.45
CA LYS A 232 -10.21 23.24 -14.83
C LYS A 232 -10.99 24.08 -15.86
N LEU A 233 -10.31 24.71 -16.81
CA LEU A 233 -10.96 25.48 -17.90
C LEU A 233 -11.74 24.57 -18.85
N LEU A 234 -11.14 23.42 -19.21
CA LEU A 234 -11.72 22.50 -20.18
C LEU A 234 -12.76 21.53 -19.56
N HIS A 235 -12.89 21.51 -18.24
CA HIS A 235 -13.79 20.59 -17.53
C HIS A 235 -15.24 20.67 -17.99
N TRP A 236 -15.69 21.83 -18.42
CA TRP A 236 -17.05 22.05 -18.93
C TRP A 236 -17.30 21.36 -20.29
N PHE A 237 -16.24 21.11 -21.05
CA PHE A 237 -16.32 20.54 -22.39
C PHE A 237 -15.86 19.12 -22.49
N ILE A 238 -14.85 18.74 -21.66
CA ILE A 238 -14.18 17.44 -21.73
C ILE A 238 -14.02 16.86 -20.32
N LYS A 239 -14.36 15.59 -20.15
CA LYS A 239 -14.09 14.85 -18.90
C LYS A 239 -12.61 14.50 -18.83
N LEU A 240 -11.88 15.19 -17.97
CA LEU A 240 -10.44 14.99 -17.75
C LEU A 240 -10.16 14.42 -16.37
N PRO A 241 -9.07 13.66 -16.23
CA PRO A 241 -8.61 13.19 -14.91
C PRO A 241 -8.37 14.38 -13.96
N TYR A 242 -8.69 14.16 -12.68
CA TYR A 242 -8.34 15.09 -11.63
C TYR A 242 -6.81 15.20 -11.52
N ILE A 243 -6.28 16.40 -11.39
CA ILE A 243 -4.87 16.67 -11.12
C ILE A 243 -4.83 17.35 -9.74
N PRO A 244 -4.30 16.67 -8.72
CA PRO A 244 -4.23 17.24 -7.38
C PRO A 244 -3.25 18.41 -7.34
N GLY A 245 -3.53 19.40 -6.50
CA GLY A 245 -2.66 20.53 -6.27
C GLY A 245 -2.08 20.54 -4.86
N PRO A 246 -1.15 21.47 -4.56
CA PRO A 246 -0.63 21.61 -3.20
C PRO A 246 -1.74 21.72 -2.16
N ALA A 247 -1.55 21.05 -1.02
CA ALA A 247 -2.48 20.88 0.09
C ALA A 247 -3.72 19.99 -0.18
N ASP A 248 -3.97 19.56 -1.42
CA ASP A 248 -5.06 18.62 -1.67
C ASP A 248 -4.77 17.24 -1.02
N ILE A 249 -5.78 16.68 -0.37
CA ILE A 249 -5.80 15.25 0.01
C ILE A 249 -6.31 14.48 -1.19
N ILE A 250 -5.68 13.37 -1.54
CA ILE A 250 -6.04 12.58 -2.71
C ILE A 250 -7.20 11.64 -2.38
N PRO A 251 -8.42 11.86 -2.92
CA PRO A 251 -9.55 10.97 -2.67
C PRO A 251 -9.39 9.69 -3.47
N SER A 252 -8.92 8.63 -2.82
CA SER A 252 -8.59 7.37 -3.48
C SER A 252 -9.18 6.16 -2.76
N TRP A 253 -9.34 5.07 -3.52
CA TRP A 253 -9.61 3.75 -2.98
C TRP A 253 -8.53 2.77 -3.44
N PHE A 254 -8.26 1.80 -2.58
CA PHE A 254 -7.31 0.73 -2.81
C PHE A 254 -8.06 -0.55 -3.16
N LEU A 255 -7.59 -1.21 -4.21
CA LEU A 255 -8.12 -2.49 -4.68
C LEU A 255 -7.25 -3.62 -4.13
N TYR A 256 -7.87 -4.60 -3.51
CA TYR A 256 -7.20 -5.81 -3.04
C TYR A 256 -8.10 -7.03 -3.22
N ASP A 257 -7.55 -8.23 -3.04
CA ASP A 257 -8.25 -9.49 -3.32
C ASP A 257 -8.89 -9.52 -4.72
N MET A 258 -8.19 -8.95 -5.70
CA MET A 258 -8.68 -8.90 -7.08
C MET A 258 -8.51 -10.26 -7.76
N TYR A 259 -9.58 -10.74 -8.38
CA TYR A 259 -9.56 -11.93 -9.23
C TYR A 259 -10.49 -11.75 -10.42
N ALA A 260 -10.17 -12.41 -11.53
CA ALA A 260 -11.03 -12.49 -12.71
C ALA A 260 -10.72 -13.76 -13.50
N GLY A 261 -11.74 -14.38 -14.05
CA GLY A 261 -11.61 -15.57 -14.88
C GLY A 261 -10.90 -15.29 -16.20
N SER A 262 -11.22 -14.16 -16.82
CA SER A 262 -10.69 -13.75 -18.13
C SER A 262 -10.38 -12.25 -18.17
N GLU A 263 -9.74 -11.80 -19.26
CA GLU A 263 -9.55 -10.35 -19.53
C GLU A 263 -10.90 -9.63 -19.71
N LYS A 264 -11.88 -10.29 -20.30
CA LYS A 264 -13.24 -9.76 -20.45
C LYS A 264 -13.85 -9.48 -19.07
N ASP A 265 -13.83 -10.46 -18.17
CA ASP A 265 -14.38 -10.34 -16.83
C ASP A 265 -13.66 -9.27 -16.02
N PHE A 266 -12.33 -9.19 -16.13
CA PHE A 266 -11.56 -8.15 -15.48
C PHE A 266 -11.94 -6.75 -15.98
N ARG A 267 -12.17 -6.58 -17.29
CA ARG A 267 -12.62 -5.31 -17.86
C ARG A 267 -13.99 -4.92 -17.31
N ILE A 268 -14.91 -5.86 -17.19
CA ILE A 268 -16.26 -5.64 -16.63
C ILE A 268 -16.13 -5.26 -15.16
N LEU A 269 -15.35 -5.98 -14.38
CA LEU A 269 -15.07 -5.67 -12.98
C LEU A 269 -14.51 -4.25 -12.82
N LEU A 270 -13.51 -3.89 -13.64
CA LEU A 270 -12.89 -2.57 -13.57
C LEU A 270 -13.88 -1.44 -13.92
N VAL A 271 -14.81 -1.67 -14.87
CA VAL A 271 -15.89 -0.74 -15.18
C VAL A 271 -16.86 -0.60 -13.99
N ALA A 272 -17.25 -1.71 -13.37
CA ALA A 272 -18.13 -1.70 -12.19
C ALA A 272 -17.49 -0.91 -11.03
N VAL A 273 -16.24 -1.21 -10.71
CA VAL A 273 -15.47 -0.51 -9.67
C VAL A 273 -15.30 0.98 -9.98
N ASN A 274 -14.94 1.32 -11.22
CA ASN A 274 -14.80 2.71 -11.65
C ASN A 274 -16.11 3.48 -11.47
N ASN A 275 -17.23 2.91 -11.91
CA ASN A 275 -18.54 3.57 -11.83
C ASN A 275 -18.98 3.76 -10.38
N PHE A 276 -18.79 2.75 -9.54
CA PHE A 276 -19.10 2.83 -8.12
C PHE A 276 -18.19 3.88 -7.41
N ALA A 277 -16.90 3.89 -7.70
CA ALA A 277 -15.98 4.88 -7.15
C ALA A 277 -16.28 6.30 -7.66
N TYR A 278 -16.67 6.45 -8.94
CA TYR A 278 -17.09 7.73 -9.50
C TYR A 278 -18.32 8.30 -8.77
N GLU A 279 -19.32 7.47 -8.46
CA GLU A 279 -20.52 7.85 -7.69
C GLU A 279 -20.18 8.28 -6.26
N LYS A 280 -19.11 7.75 -5.70
CA LYS A 280 -18.58 8.13 -4.39
C LYS A 280 -17.51 9.21 -4.45
N GLU A 281 -17.42 9.93 -5.60
CA GLU A 281 -16.52 11.05 -5.83
C GLU A 281 -15.02 10.75 -5.68
N ARG A 282 -14.65 9.46 -5.75
CA ARG A 282 -13.25 9.07 -5.76
C ARG A 282 -12.57 9.51 -7.06
N LYS A 283 -11.30 9.87 -6.96
CA LYS A 283 -10.52 10.37 -8.09
C LYS A 283 -9.50 9.37 -8.60
N TYR A 284 -9.13 8.40 -7.75
CA TYR A 284 -8.15 7.38 -8.09
C TYR A 284 -8.51 6.02 -7.49
N LEU A 285 -8.14 4.98 -8.22
CA LEU A 285 -8.05 3.61 -7.73
C LEU A 285 -6.59 3.19 -7.71
N TYR A 286 -6.18 2.55 -6.64
CA TYR A 286 -4.82 2.06 -6.45
C TYR A 286 -4.81 0.54 -6.38
N ALA A 287 -3.86 -0.09 -7.07
CA ALA A 287 -3.66 -1.53 -7.01
C ALA A 287 -2.16 -1.85 -6.88
N LEU A 288 -1.83 -2.86 -6.10
CA LEU A 288 -0.48 -3.41 -6.00
C LEU A 288 -0.47 -4.82 -6.57
N LEU A 289 0.26 -5.02 -7.65
CA LEU A 289 0.31 -6.28 -8.37
C LEU A 289 1.76 -6.70 -8.61
N GLN A 290 2.03 -8.00 -8.53
CA GLN A 290 3.31 -8.54 -8.94
C GLN A 290 3.54 -8.29 -10.43
N ASN A 291 4.80 -8.06 -10.86
CA ASN A 291 5.07 -7.64 -12.24
C ASN A 291 4.67 -8.67 -13.30
N ASN A 292 4.63 -9.95 -12.96
CA ASN A 292 4.18 -11.05 -13.81
C ASN A 292 2.68 -11.37 -13.65
N ASP A 293 1.93 -10.63 -12.83
CA ASP A 293 0.50 -10.84 -12.66
C ASP A 293 -0.25 -10.49 -13.97
N ARG A 294 -1.10 -11.43 -14.42
CA ARG A 294 -1.94 -11.24 -15.61
C ARG A 294 -2.88 -10.03 -15.50
N LEU A 295 -3.35 -9.70 -14.28
CA LEU A 295 -4.22 -8.55 -14.05
C LEU A 295 -3.51 -7.23 -14.37
N LEU A 296 -2.20 -7.13 -14.14
CA LEU A 296 -1.42 -5.96 -14.53
C LEU A 296 -1.40 -5.78 -16.06
N THR A 297 -1.30 -6.88 -16.81
CA THR A 297 -1.40 -6.86 -18.26
C THR A 297 -2.80 -6.42 -18.70
N PHE A 298 -3.84 -6.92 -18.05
CA PHE A 298 -5.21 -6.52 -18.35
C PHE A 298 -5.45 -5.03 -18.08
N ILE A 299 -5.00 -4.50 -16.93
CA ILE A 299 -5.06 -3.04 -16.63
C ILE A 299 -4.46 -2.23 -17.78
N LYS A 300 -3.28 -2.58 -18.25
CA LYS A 300 -2.59 -1.86 -19.33
C LYS A 300 -3.34 -1.91 -20.67
N ARG A 301 -4.11 -2.96 -20.92
CA ARG A 301 -4.88 -3.15 -22.16
C ARG A 301 -6.30 -2.57 -22.13
N THR A 302 -6.83 -2.20 -20.98
CA THR A 302 -8.21 -1.71 -20.85
C THR A 302 -8.45 -0.34 -21.50
N GLY A 303 -7.42 0.35 -21.93
CA GLY A 303 -7.52 1.72 -22.48
C GLY A 303 -7.65 2.81 -21.41
N TYR A 304 -7.60 2.44 -20.11
CA TYR A 304 -7.47 3.42 -19.04
C TYR A 304 -6.07 4.03 -19.06
N LYS A 305 -5.99 5.33 -18.73
CA LYS A 305 -4.69 5.94 -18.43
C LYS A 305 -4.24 5.41 -17.06
N VAL A 306 -3.10 4.74 -17.02
CA VAL A 306 -2.56 4.15 -15.79
C VAL A 306 -1.17 4.71 -15.56
N PHE A 307 -0.92 5.18 -14.35
CA PHE A 307 0.43 5.52 -13.88
C PHE A 307 0.97 4.35 -13.07
N THR A 308 2.22 4.01 -13.25
CA THR A 308 2.84 2.86 -12.59
C THR A 308 4.12 3.26 -11.88
N PHE A 309 4.29 2.76 -10.65
CA PHE A 309 5.48 2.97 -9.84
C PHE A 309 6.03 1.62 -9.39
N PRO A 310 7.35 1.43 -9.45
CA PRO A 310 7.96 0.18 -8.98
C PRO A 310 7.95 0.13 -7.46
N TYR A 311 7.63 -1.04 -6.92
CA TYR A 311 7.80 -1.42 -5.53
C TYR A 311 8.57 -2.73 -5.45
N TYR A 312 9.19 -2.98 -4.32
CA TYR A 312 9.93 -4.20 -4.07
C TYR A 312 9.48 -4.84 -2.76
N PHE A 313 9.09 -6.09 -2.85
CA PHE A 313 8.92 -6.96 -1.70
C PHE A 313 10.28 -7.55 -1.35
N LEU A 314 10.76 -7.23 -0.17
CA LEU A 314 12.03 -7.71 0.36
C LEU A 314 11.78 -8.59 1.57
N GLY A 315 12.55 -9.67 1.72
CA GLY A 315 12.34 -10.57 2.83
C GLY A 315 13.52 -11.45 3.18
N LYS A 316 13.42 -12.07 4.35
CA LYS A 316 14.35 -13.09 4.87
C LYS A 316 13.62 -14.13 5.73
N GLY A 317 14.30 -15.23 6.03
CA GLY A 317 13.74 -16.37 6.75
C GLY A 317 13.11 -17.38 5.81
N ARG A 318 12.07 -18.09 6.24
CA ARG A 318 11.43 -19.17 5.47
C ARG A 318 10.93 -18.77 4.07
N ILE A 319 10.72 -17.49 3.81
CA ILE A 319 10.33 -16.97 2.50
C ILE A 319 11.49 -16.80 1.51
N THR A 320 12.73 -16.98 1.92
CA THR A 320 13.90 -16.79 1.03
C THR A 320 13.90 -17.69 -0.21
N PRO A 321 13.38 -18.94 -0.16
CA PRO A 321 13.31 -19.81 -1.33
C PRO A 321 12.13 -19.56 -2.26
N LEU A 322 11.26 -18.55 -1.99
CA LEU A 322 10.13 -18.28 -2.87
C LEU A 322 10.62 -18.10 -4.31
N GLN A 323 10.14 -18.98 -5.16
CA GLN A 323 10.29 -18.86 -6.61
C GLN A 323 9.19 -17.92 -7.08
N THR A 324 9.56 -16.91 -7.77
CA THR A 324 8.93 -15.68 -8.17
C THR A 324 7.48 -15.70 -8.70
N ASP A 325 6.76 -16.81 -8.72
CA ASP A 325 5.64 -16.93 -9.65
C ASP A 325 4.26 -16.53 -9.12
N LYS A 326 4.00 -16.58 -7.83
CA LYS A 326 2.68 -16.21 -7.31
C LYS A 326 2.75 -15.72 -5.85
N ILE A 327 3.02 -14.45 -5.70
CA ILE A 327 3.01 -13.78 -4.39
C ILE A 327 1.92 -12.74 -4.37
N TYR A 328 1.07 -12.80 -3.38
CA TYR A 328 0.11 -11.76 -3.09
C TYR A 328 0.58 -10.94 -1.89
N ILE A 329 0.51 -9.62 -2.04
CA ILE A 329 0.79 -8.67 -0.98
C ILE A 329 -0.46 -7.84 -0.74
N ASP A 330 -0.79 -7.67 0.51
CA ASP A 330 -1.88 -6.83 0.93
C ASP A 330 -1.50 -5.35 0.73
N ILE A 331 -2.25 -4.64 -0.10
CA ILE A 331 -1.99 -3.22 -0.40
C ILE A 331 -2.11 -2.33 0.85
N ARG A 332 -2.79 -2.78 1.90
CA ARG A 332 -2.87 -2.10 3.19
C ARG A 332 -1.53 -2.04 3.91
N ASP A 333 -0.55 -2.80 3.44
CA ASP A 333 0.83 -2.78 3.92
C ASP A 333 1.66 -1.61 3.32
N LEU A 334 1.09 -0.77 2.47
CA LEU A 334 1.78 0.40 1.87
C LEU A 334 1.71 1.69 2.69
#